data_26c04293a9d3c74e81707a56ea64d4c2
#
_entry.id   26c04293a9d3c74e81707a56ea64d4c2
#
_cell.length_a   1.000
_cell.length_b   1.000
_cell.length_c   1.000
_cell.angle_alpha   90.00
_cell.angle_beta   90.00
_cell.angle_gamma   90.00
#
_symmetry.space_group_name_H-M   'P 1'
#
loop_
_entity.id
_entity.type
_entity.pdbx_description
1 polymer ?
#
loop_
_entity_poly.entity_id
_entity_poly.type
_entity_poly.pdbx_seq_one_letter_code
_entity_poly.pdbx_strand_id
1 'polypeptide(L)'
;MPNSRGTARRWRGAFLGAIVALLVSACGVIAITYHFAPSYVYWRLDQALDFDAAQADDVRARLERLHVWHRRSELADYARLLGEVQARVGQAVSATEVTWLHEEIRRRYLRILDAAAVDAVEVVLSLRAEQIDALERRFARMSADFEKQRVTVGAERAREDTYRHALKTLERWYGAFDEGARIPLRRLAYEIPIDTPLELADLRRRQRDLLAFLRAVSSGKVTGREEIGERLKRFFGRWEDGCTRPYAEYAERNRAALHRFYAEAANLATPEQRARARRELQHYIDEIAALSPPRSASRASAPAESHARSLEQSALPKRP
;
A
#
# COMPACT_ATOMS: atom_id res chain seq x y z
N MET A 1 -7.27 59.01 20.20
CA MET A 1 -6.60 58.47 18.99
C MET A 1 -6.40 56.98 19.21
N PRO A 2 -7.15 56.07 18.58
CA PRO A 2 -6.96 54.63 18.75
C PRO A 2 -5.95 54.08 17.73
N ASN A 3 -5.14 53.22 18.20
CA ASN A 3 -3.92 52.64 17.67
C ASN A 3 -4.19 51.71 16.44
N SER A 4 -3.89 52.19 15.23
CA SER A 4 -4.14 51.50 13.95
C SER A 4 -3.06 50.47 13.55
N ARG A 5 -2.18 50.07 14.47
CA ARG A 5 -1.08 49.12 14.17
C ARG A 5 -1.36 47.65 14.44
N GLY A 6 -2.51 47.32 15.02
CA GLY A 6 -2.87 45.93 15.39
C GLY A 6 -3.61 45.12 14.31
N THR A 7 -4.27 45.78 13.39
CA THR A 7 -5.13 45.10 12.38
C THR A 7 -4.36 44.63 11.15
N ALA A 8 -3.36 45.34 10.71
CA ALA A 8 -2.56 44.98 9.52
C ALA A 8 -1.71 43.69 9.71
N ARG A 9 -1.32 43.37 10.96
CA ARG A 9 -0.50 42.18 11.27
C ARG A 9 -1.35 40.89 11.30
N ARG A 10 -2.61 40.99 11.71
CA ARG A 10 -3.54 39.84 11.73
C ARG A 10 -3.99 39.42 10.32
N TRP A 11 -4.14 40.37 9.41
CA TRP A 11 -4.50 40.11 8.01
C TRP A 11 -3.35 39.49 7.19
N ARG A 12 -2.11 39.85 7.50
CA ARG A 12 -0.94 39.22 6.83
C ARG A 12 -0.76 37.75 7.22
N GLY A 13 -1.06 37.36 8.47
CA GLY A 13 -1.05 35.98 8.93
C GLY A 13 -2.18 35.13 8.33
N ALA A 14 -3.38 35.70 8.20
CA ALA A 14 -4.53 35.04 7.57
C ALA A 14 -4.32 34.86 6.04
N PHE A 15 -3.68 35.84 5.37
CA PHE A 15 -3.39 35.76 3.94
C PHE A 15 -2.29 34.74 3.64
N LEU A 16 -1.25 34.68 4.47
CA LEU A 16 -0.20 33.66 4.34
C LEU A 16 -0.75 32.26 4.63
N GLY A 17 -1.62 32.10 5.64
CA GLY A 17 -2.31 30.85 5.94
C GLY A 17 -3.26 30.41 4.83
N ALA A 18 -3.96 31.33 4.18
CA ALA A 18 -4.82 31.06 3.03
C ALA A 18 -4.01 30.68 1.79
N ILE A 19 -2.86 31.33 1.54
CA ILE A 19 -1.96 30.99 0.43
C ILE A 19 -1.32 29.61 0.68
N VAL A 20 -0.87 29.31 1.88
CA VAL A 20 -0.35 27.97 2.24
C VAL A 20 -1.45 26.91 2.14
N ALA A 21 -2.68 27.19 2.58
CA ALA A 21 -3.83 26.31 2.42
C ALA A 21 -4.21 26.12 0.94
N LEU A 22 -4.13 27.17 0.11
CA LEU A 22 -4.37 27.10 -1.33
C LEU A 22 -3.24 26.35 -2.08
N LEU A 23 -2.00 26.51 -1.68
CA LEU A 23 -0.86 25.78 -2.25
C LEU A 23 -0.87 24.30 -1.84
N VAL A 24 -1.37 23.97 -0.66
CA VAL A 24 -1.58 22.58 -0.20
C VAL A 24 -2.83 21.96 -0.84
N SER A 25 -3.80 22.78 -1.26
CA SER A 25 -5.05 22.28 -1.87
C SER A 25 -4.97 22.04 -3.39
N ALA A 26 -3.93 22.55 -4.06
CA ALA A 26 -3.90 22.56 -5.52
C ALA A 26 -2.86 21.65 -6.17
N CYS A 27 -1.79 21.25 -5.47
CA CYS A 27 -0.77 20.34 -6.05
C CYS A 27 0.04 19.70 -4.91
N GLY A 28 -0.10 18.40 -4.68
CA GLY A 28 0.98 17.71 -4.02
C GLY A 28 0.72 17.04 -2.67
N VAL A 29 -0.52 16.78 -2.25
CA VAL A 29 -0.74 15.98 -1.01
C VAL A 29 -0.12 14.59 -1.14
N ILE A 30 -0.24 13.95 -2.32
CA ILE A 30 0.40 12.67 -2.59
C ILE A 30 1.91 12.85 -2.64
N ALA A 31 2.41 13.87 -3.33
CA ALA A 31 3.85 14.13 -3.44
C ALA A 31 4.49 14.37 -2.06
N ILE A 32 3.86 15.19 -1.22
CA ILE A 32 4.31 15.44 0.16
C ILE A 32 4.27 14.15 0.98
N THR A 33 3.15 13.44 0.98
CA THR A 33 2.99 12.18 1.72
C THR A 33 3.99 11.13 1.25
N TYR A 34 4.20 11.03 -0.07
CA TYR A 34 5.16 10.11 -0.66
C TYR A 34 6.60 10.45 -0.28
N HIS A 35 6.96 11.73 -0.28
CA HIS A 35 8.29 12.19 0.16
C HIS A 35 8.59 11.78 1.60
N PHE A 36 7.61 11.87 2.50
CA PHE A 36 7.76 11.49 3.91
C PHE A 36 7.52 10.00 4.18
N ALA A 37 7.21 9.18 3.16
CA ALA A 37 6.92 7.77 3.33
C ALA A 37 8.03 6.99 4.07
N PRO A 38 9.34 7.15 3.74
CA PRO A 38 10.41 6.46 4.47
C PRO A 38 10.42 6.81 5.96
N SER A 39 10.29 8.10 6.29
CA SER A 39 10.26 8.57 7.68
C SER A 39 9.05 8.04 8.46
N TYR A 40 7.88 7.97 7.80
CA TYR A 40 6.68 7.40 8.40
C TYR A 40 6.81 5.90 8.65
N VAL A 41 7.35 5.16 7.66
CA VAL A 41 7.59 3.71 7.82
C VAL A 41 8.62 3.46 8.90
N TYR A 42 9.73 4.23 8.93
CA TYR A 42 10.71 4.17 10.02
C TYR A 42 10.04 4.37 11.37
N TRP A 43 9.27 5.44 11.54
CA TRP A 43 8.57 5.72 12.80
C TRP A 43 7.66 4.57 13.23
N ARG A 44 6.93 3.95 12.30
CA ARG A 44 6.07 2.79 12.58
C ARG A 44 6.88 1.56 13.04
N LEU A 45 8.01 1.31 12.39
CA LEU A 45 8.91 0.20 12.76
C LEU A 45 9.58 0.47 14.13
N ASP A 46 10.06 1.67 14.33
CA ASP A 46 10.69 2.08 15.59
C ASP A 46 9.71 2.00 16.76
N GLN A 47 8.48 2.47 16.57
CA GLN A 47 7.40 2.26 17.54
C GLN A 47 7.14 0.77 17.83
N ALA A 48 7.41 -0.13 16.93
CA ALA A 48 7.22 -1.57 17.12
C ALA A 48 8.44 -2.25 17.73
N LEU A 49 9.63 -1.86 17.34
CA LEU A 49 10.87 -2.61 17.57
C LEU A 49 11.87 -1.90 18.50
N ASP A 50 11.67 -0.60 18.79
CA ASP A 50 12.49 0.19 19.71
C ASP A 50 13.98 0.12 19.32
N PHE A 51 14.33 0.69 18.16
CA PHE A 51 15.67 0.64 17.61
C PHE A 51 16.67 1.46 18.42
N ASP A 52 17.88 0.95 18.63
CA ASP A 52 18.98 1.79 19.09
C ASP A 52 19.51 2.71 17.98
N ALA A 53 20.44 3.60 18.30
CA ALA A 53 20.94 4.59 17.36
C ALA A 53 21.56 3.97 16.10
N ALA A 54 22.32 2.88 16.24
CA ALA A 54 22.97 2.21 15.11
C ALA A 54 21.95 1.50 14.22
N GLN A 55 20.98 0.79 14.81
CA GLN A 55 19.87 0.18 14.09
C GLN A 55 19.01 1.23 13.39
N ALA A 56 18.75 2.36 14.05
CA ALA A 56 17.95 3.46 13.51
C ALA A 56 18.57 4.02 12.23
N ASP A 57 19.87 4.26 12.20
CA ASP A 57 20.56 4.78 11.04
C ASP A 57 20.59 3.76 9.88
N ASP A 58 20.85 2.48 10.18
CA ASP A 58 20.82 1.40 9.17
C ASP A 58 19.41 1.22 8.58
N VAL A 59 18.37 1.19 9.43
CA VAL A 59 16.97 1.04 8.97
C VAL A 59 16.55 2.23 8.09
N ARG A 60 16.91 3.46 8.45
CA ARG A 60 16.62 4.64 7.62
C ARG A 60 17.29 4.54 6.26
N ALA A 61 18.58 4.17 6.22
CA ALA A 61 19.31 3.99 4.97
C ALA A 61 18.68 2.92 4.06
N ARG A 62 18.19 1.81 4.64
CA ARG A 62 17.49 0.73 3.91
C ARG A 62 16.15 1.22 3.35
N LEU A 63 15.38 1.94 4.15
CA LEU A 63 14.09 2.49 3.71
C LEU A 63 14.26 3.51 2.58
N GLU A 64 15.31 4.34 2.62
CA GLU A 64 15.63 5.27 1.52
C GLU A 64 16.00 4.51 0.23
N ARG A 65 16.79 3.42 0.30
CA ARG A 65 17.08 2.58 -0.87
C ARG A 65 15.81 1.97 -1.46
N LEU A 66 14.94 1.43 -0.61
CA LEU A 66 13.64 0.87 -1.03
C LEU A 66 12.75 1.94 -1.67
N HIS A 67 12.74 3.15 -1.10
CA HIS A 67 11.96 4.27 -1.64
C HIS A 67 12.46 4.71 -3.02
N VAL A 68 13.79 4.81 -3.20
CA VAL A 68 14.39 5.11 -4.52
C VAL A 68 14.06 4.04 -5.55
N TRP A 69 14.16 2.75 -5.16
CA TRP A 69 13.75 1.64 -6.01
C TRP A 69 12.26 1.74 -6.38
N HIS A 70 11.38 1.91 -5.39
CA HIS A 70 9.93 2.01 -5.58
C HIS A 70 9.57 3.15 -6.53
N ARG A 71 10.21 4.31 -6.36
CA ARG A 71 9.99 5.47 -7.23
C ARG A 71 10.34 5.19 -8.69
N ARG A 72 11.43 4.43 -8.92
CA ARG A 72 11.91 4.13 -10.27
C ARG A 72 11.16 3.01 -10.95
N SER A 73 10.74 2.00 -10.18
CA SER A 73 10.22 0.74 -10.71
C SER A 73 8.69 0.67 -10.71
N GLU A 74 8.02 1.25 -9.69
CA GLU A 74 6.62 0.96 -9.43
C GLU A 74 5.66 2.09 -9.84
N LEU A 75 6.05 3.36 -9.70
CA LEU A 75 5.12 4.47 -9.89
C LEU A 75 4.50 4.52 -11.28
N ALA A 76 5.27 4.28 -12.33
CA ALA A 76 4.75 4.25 -13.71
C ALA A 76 3.72 3.12 -13.91
N ASP A 77 3.91 1.97 -13.25
CA ASP A 77 2.98 0.85 -13.27
C ASP A 77 1.69 1.17 -12.49
N TYR A 78 1.79 1.93 -11.39
CA TYR A 78 0.61 2.39 -10.64
C TYR A 78 -0.23 3.38 -11.46
N ALA A 79 0.41 4.34 -12.14
CA ALA A 79 -0.30 5.27 -13.02
C ALA A 79 -1.04 4.52 -14.15
N ARG A 80 -0.41 3.49 -14.72
CA ARG A 80 -1.04 2.62 -15.73
C ARG A 80 -2.25 1.87 -15.16
N LEU A 81 -2.12 1.23 -13.99
CA LEU A 81 -3.25 0.54 -13.35
C LEU A 81 -4.43 1.50 -13.09
N LEU A 82 -4.15 2.70 -12.57
CA LEU A 82 -5.18 3.70 -12.34
C LEU A 82 -5.87 4.14 -13.64
N GLY A 83 -5.13 4.24 -14.75
CA GLY A 83 -5.69 4.49 -16.08
C GLY A 83 -6.63 3.36 -16.57
N GLU A 84 -6.26 2.10 -16.31
CA GLU A 84 -7.10 0.95 -16.61
C GLU A 84 -8.38 0.93 -15.76
N VAL A 85 -8.29 1.30 -14.48
CA VAL A 85 -9.46 1.46 -13.59
C VAL A 85 -10.34 2.61 -14.09
N GLN A 86 -9.74 3.76 -14.40
CA GLN A 86 -10.47 4.94 -14.91
C GLN A 86 -11.28 4.63 -16.16
N ALA A 87 -10.75 3.83 -17.08
CA ALA A 87 -11.46 3.41 -18.29
C ALA A 87 -12.71 2.56 -17.99
N ARG A 88 -12.72 1.83 -16.87
CA ARG A 88 -13.85 0.98 -16.44
C ARG A 88 -14.93 1.71 -15.64
N VAL A 89 -14.60 2.82 -14.98
CA VAL A 89 -15.54 3.57 -14.09
C VAL A 89 -16.80 4.06 -14.83
N GLY A 90 -16.78 4.16 -16.16
CA GLY A 90 -17.96 4.57 -16.95
C GLY A 90 -18.89 3.43 -17.36
N GLN A 91 -18.53 2.18 -17.09
CA GLN A 91 -19.22 0.96 -17.53
C GLN A 91 -19.86 0.24 -16.33
N ALA A 92 -20.70 -0.76 -16.60
CA ALA A 92 -21.19 -1.65 -15.55
C ALA A 92 -20.01 -2.46 -14.98
N VAL A 93 -19.88 -2.46 -13.65
CA VAL A 93 -18.80 -3.13 -12.95
C VAL A 93 -19.29 -4.44 -12.35
N SER A 94 -18.61 -5.53 -12.65
CA SER A 94 -18.87 -6.85 -12.09
C SER A 94 -18.00 -7.12 -10.84
N ALA A 95 -18.40 -8.08 -10.00
CA ALA A 95 -17.56 -8.55 -8.89
C ALA A 95 -16.23 -9.13 -9.40
N THR A 96 -16.20 -9.70 -10.62
CA THR A 96 -14.97 -10.21 -11.26
C THR A 96 -13.98 -9.08 -11.57
N GLU A 97 -14.45 -7.90 -11.98
CA GLU A 97 -13.58 -6.75 -12.22
C GLU A 97 -13.01 -6.18 -10.93
N VAL A 98 -13.80 -6.20 -9.84
CA VAL A 98 -13.29 -5.84 -8.51
C VAL A 98 -12.25 -6.87 -8.03
N THR A 99 -12.48 -8.16 -8.29
CA THR A 99 -11.49 -9.22 -8.01
C THR A 99 -10.20 -9.00 -8.81
N TRP A 100 -10.31 -8.68 -10.10
CA TRP A 100 -9.15 -8.33 -10.92
C TRP A 100 -8.35 -7.16 -10.31
N LEU A 101 -9.03 -6.08 -9.91
CA LEU A 101 -8.34 -4.94 -9.28
C LEU A 101 -7.64 -5.34 -7.98
N HIS A 102 -8.31 -6.14 -7.14
CA HIS A 102 -7.72 -6.67 -5.91
C HIS A 102 -6.43 -7.46 -6.21
N GLU A 103 -6.46 -8.38 -7.19
CA GLU A 103 -5.31 -9.17 -7.58
C GLU A 103 -4.17 -8.31 -8.17
N GLU A 104 -4.51 -7.24 -8.93
CA GLU A 104 -3.52 -6.31 -9.44
C GLU A 104 -2.81 -5.54 -8.32
N ILE A 105 -3.55 -5.10 -7.29
CA ILE A 105 -2.98 -4.46 -6.09
C ILE A 105 -2.12 -5.45 -5.31
N ARG A 106 -2.61 -6.68 -5.11
CA ARG A 106 -1.89 -7.75 -4.40
C ARG A 106 -0.56 -8.09 -5.10
N ARG A 107 -0.56 -8.18 -6.41
CA ARG A 107 0.66 -8.45 -7.19
C ARG A 107 1.72 -7.37 -6.97
N ARG A 108 1.32 -6.10 -6.93
CA ARG A 108 2.21 -4.96 -6.64
C ARG A 108 2.74 -4.99 -5.22
N TYR A 109 1.89 -5.31 -4.27
CA TYR A 109 2.29 -5.51 -2.89
C TYR A 109 3.36 -6.61 -2.75
N LEU A 110 3.19 -7.75 -3.41
CA LEU A 110 4.17 -8.84 -3.39
C LEU A 110 5.51 -8.43 -3.99
N ARG A 111 5.53 -7.62 -5.05
CA ARG A 111 6.79 -7.07 -5.60
C ARG A 111 7.52 -6.17 -4.60
N ILE A 112 6.79 -5.36 -3.84
CA ILE A 112 7.40 -4.55 -2.77
C ILE A 112 8.01 -5.44 -1.69
N LEU A 113 7.32 -6.51 -1.29
CA LEU A 113 7.84 -7.48 -0.33
C LEU A 113 9.11 -8.16 -0.83
N ASP A 114 9.14 -8.56 -2.09
CA ASP A 114 10.33 -9.16 -2.70
C ASP A 114 11.51 -8.19 -2.70
N ALA A 115 11.29 -6.93 -3.08
CA ALA A 115 12.33 -5.90 -3.07
C ALA A 115 12.83 -5.58 -1.65
N ALA A 116 11.93 -5.58 -0.65
CA ALA A 116 12.27 -5.28 0.73
C ALA A 116 12.92 -6.46 1.46
N ALA A 117 12.79 -7.69 0.95
CA ALA A 117 13.15 -8.91 1.68
C ALA A 117 14.61 -8.95 2.12
N VAL A 118 15.54 -8.53 1.23
CA VAL A 118 16.98 -8.55 1.52
C VAL A 118 17.30 -7.62 2.70
N ASP A 119 16.79 -6.39 2.65
CA ASP A 119 16.99 -5.41 3.73
C ASP A 119 16.26 -5.82 5.02
N ALA A 120 15.08 -6.42 4.92
CA ALA A 120 14.32 -6.92 6.07
C ALA A 120 15.06 -8.04 6.82
N VAL A 121 15.80 -8.91 6.10
CA VAL A 121 16.64 -9.96 6.71
C VAL A 121 17.68 -9.34 7.65
N GLU A 122 18.38 -8.30 7.21
CA GLU A 122 19.43 -7.66 8.03
C GLU A 122 18.83 -6.97 9.27
N VAL A 123 17.66 -6.35 9.11
CA VAL A 123 16.93 -5.78 10.27
C VAL A 123 16.56 -6.88 11.27
N VAL A 124 16.04 -8.02 10.80
CA VAL A 124 15.68 -9.14 11.68
C VAL A 124 16.89 -9.74 12.39
N LEU A 125 18.03 -9.86 11.70
CA LEU A 125 19.28 -10.37 12.26
C LEU A 125 19.87 -9.42 13.33
N SER A 126 19.57 -8.11 13.25
CA SER A 126 20.04 -7.12 14.23
C SER A 126 19.18 -7.05 15.51
N LEU A 127 18.00 -7.71 15.54
CA LEU A 127 17.07 -7.64 16.67
C LEU A 127 17.60 -8.38 17.89
N ARG A 128 17.52 -7.72 19.06
CA ARG A 128 17.84 -8.29 20.35
C ARG A 128 16.61 -8.91 21.04
N ALA A 129 16.86 -9.79 22.00
CA ALA A 129 15.80 -10.48 22.75
C ALA A 129 14.83 -9.49 23.43
N GLU A 130 15.36 -8.41 24.03
CA GLU A 130 14.58 -7.40 24.73
C GLU A 130 13.60 -6.66 23.78
N GLN A 131 14.00 -6.44 22.52
CA GLN A 131 13.17 -5.83 21.50
C GLN A 131 12.02 -6.76 21.09
N ILE A 132 12.30 -8.07 20.98
CA ILE A 132 11.28 -9.08 20.68
C ILE A 132 10.28 -9.17 21.85
N ASP A 133 10.73 -9.10 23.09
CA ASP A 133 9.85 -9.08 24.26
C ASP A 133 9.01 -7.78 24.34
N ALA A 134 9.59 -6.64 23.94
CA ALA A 134 8.83 -5.39 23.81
C ALA A 134 7.76 -5.50 22.72
N LEU A 135 8.06 -6.12 21.56
CA LEU A 135 7.11 -6.40 20.50
C LEU A 135 5.97 -7.31 20.98
N GLU A 136 6.27 -8.36 21.78
CA GLU A 136 5.24 -9.23 22.36
C GLU A 136 4.28 -8.45 23.25
N ARG A 137 4.78 -7.59 24.13
CA ARG A 137 3.92 -6.72 24.96
C ARG A 137 3.03 -5.80 24.11
N ARG A 138 3.53 -5.30 22.97
CA ARG A 138 2.74 -4.48 22.03
C ARG A 138 1.66 -5.31 21.34
N PHE A 139 1.98 -6.53 20.91
CA PHE A 139 1.01 -7.44 20.32
C PHE A 139 -0.11 -7.80 21.29
N ALA A 140 0.23 -8.03 22.57
CA ALA A 140 -0.77 -8.25 23.60
C ALA A 140 -1.75 -7.06 23.73
N ARG A 141 -1.21 -5.81 23.76
CA ARG A 141 -2.07 -4.61 23.79
C ARG A 141 -2.94 -4.49 22.52
N MET A 142 -2.35 -4.67 21.34
CA MET A 142 -3.10 -4.64 20.06
C MET A 142 -4.24 -5.66 20.05
N SER A 143 -3.99 -6.86 20.55
CA SER A 143 -5.02 -7.91 20.64
C SER A 143 -6.13 -7.55 21.65
N ALA A 144 -5.78 -6.96 22.78
CA ALA A 144 -6.76 -6.49 23.76
C ALA A 144 -7.60 -5.32 23.22
N ASP A 145 -6.97 -4.39 22.52
CA ASP A 145 -7.68 -3.29 21.86
C ASP A 145 -8.63 -3.79 20.77
N PHE A 146 -8.19 -4.74 19.95
CA PHE A 146 -9.05 -5.38 18.95
C PHE A 146 -10.25 -6.08 19.62
N GLU A 147 -10.00 -6.86 20.66
CA GLU A 147 -11.04 -7.55 21.42
C GLU A 147 -12.08 -6.57 21.96
N LYS A 148 -11.63 -5.49 22.61
CA LYS A 148 -12.48 -4.43 23.13
C LYS A 148 -13.28 -3.71 22.04
N GLN A 149 -12.66 -3.38 20.90
CA GLN A 149 -13.27 -2.54 19.88
C GLN A 149 -14.11 -3.33 18.87
N ARG A 150 -13.86 -4.63 18.70
CA ARG A 150 -14.47 -5.44 17.64
C ARG A 150 -15.26 -6.64 18.15
N VAL A 151 -14.77 -7.32 19.20
CA VAL A 151 -15.41 -8.55 19.71
C VAL A 151 -16.48 -8.20 20.74
N THR A 152 -16.14 -7.40 21.76
CA THR A 152 -17.07 -7.12 22.87
C THR A 152 -18.22 -6.21 22.49
N VAL A 153 -18.13 -5.47 21.40
CA VAL A 153 -19.21 -4.58 20.92
C VAL A 153 -20.36 -5.35 20.25
N GLY A 154 -20.19 -6.64 19.96
CA GLY A 154 -21.20 -7.49 19.37
C GLY A 154 -21.26 -7.39 17.83
N ALA A 155 -21.87 -8.41 17.21
CA ALA A 155 -21.88 -8.59 15.76
C ALA A 155 -22.62 -7.45 15.03
N GLU A 156 -23.71 -6.95 15.59
CA GLU A 156 -24.51 -5.88 14.97
C GLU A 156 -23.70 -4.58 14.86
N ARG A 157 -23.02 -4.19 15.92
CA ARG A 157 -22.14 -3.02 15.90
C ARG A 157 -20.97 -3.21 14.93
N ALA A 158 -20.37 -4.39 14.91
CA ALA A 158 -19.30 -4.71 13.99
C ALA A 158 -19.75 -4.62 12.51
N ARG A 159 -20.99 -5.04 12.18
CA ARG A 159 -21.59 -4.88 10.84
C ARG A 159 -21.78 -3.42 10.48
N GLU A 160 -22.37 -2.64 11.38
CA GLU A 160 -22.59 -1.22 11.14
C GLU A 160 -21.26 -0.46 10.93
N ASP A 161 -20.24 -0.76 11.71
CA ASP A 161 -18.92 -0.16 11.56
C ASP A 161 -18.26 -0.59 10.24
N THR A 162 -18.45 -1.83 9.79
CA THR A 162 -17.99 -2.31 8.48
C THR A 162 -18.68 -1.56 7.35
N TYR A 163 -20.02 -1.42 7.41
CA TYR A 163 -20.78 -0.63 6.43
C TYR A 163 -20.30 0.81 6.36
N ARG A 164 -20.17 1.50 7.51
CA ARG A 164 -19.70 2.89 7.56
C ARG A 164 -18.31 3.06 6.97
N HIS A 165 -17.41 2.12 7.27
CA HIS A 165 -16.05 2.15 6.73
C HIS A 165 -16.04 1.96 5.21
N ALA A 166 -16.78 0.98 4.71
CA ALA A 166 -16.89 0.71 3.28
C ALA A 166 -17.54 1.89 2.53
N LEU A 167 -18.64 2.44 3.08
CA LEU A 167 -19.31 3.61 2.52
C LEU A 167 -18.36 4.82 2.47
N LYS A 168 -17.67 5.13 3.56
CA LYS A 168 -16.71 6.25 3.62
C LYS A 168 -15.59 6.10 2.58
N THR A 169 -15.15 4.87 2.34
CA THR A 169 -14.14 4.57 1.31
C THR A 169 -14.68 4.89 -0.09
N LEU A 170 -15.91 4.49 -0.39
CA LEU A 170 -16.58 4.81 -1.65
C LEU A 170 -16.83 6.31 -1.83
N GLU A 171 -17.34 6.98 -0.80
CA GLU A 171 -17.67 8.40 -0.83
C GLU A 171 -16.45 9.30 -1.07
N ARG A 172 -15.24 8.82 -0.77
CA ARG A 172 -14.00 9.51 -1.13
C ARG A 172 -13.86 9.66 -2.66
N TRP A 173 -14.25 8.65 -3.40
CA TRP A 173 -14.13 8.60 -4.86
C TRP A 173 -15.35 9.19 -5.57
N TYR A 174 -16.54 8.75 -5.15
CA TYR A 174 -17.80 9.06 -5.83
C TYR A 174 -18.50 10.31 -5.26
N GLY A 175 -18.13 10.79 -4.07
CA GLY A 175 -18.92 11.72 -3.30
C GLY A 175 -20.05 11.02 -2.54
N ALA A 176 -20.88 11.79 -1.84
CA ALA A 176 -21.96 11.23 -1.00
C ALA A 176 -23.01 10.49 -1.84
N PHE A 177 -23.42 9.32 -1.39
CA PHE A 177 -24.55 8.57 -1.94
C PHE A 177 -25.85 9.08 -1.29
N ASP A 178 -26.91 9.18 -2.09
CA ASP A 178 -28.25 9.48 -1.59
C ASP A 178 -28.86 8.29 -0.83
N GLU A 179 -30.02 8.54 -0.19
CA GLU A 179 -30.67 7.50 0.61
C GLU A 179 -31.17 6.33 -0.24
N GLY A 180 -31.56 6.57 -1.49
CA GLY A 180 -31.97 5.53 -2.44
C GLY A 180 -30.86 4.52 -2.71
N ALA A 181 -29.63 5.01 -2.85
CA ALA A 181 -28.44 4.14 -3.04
C ALA A 181 -27.95 3.55 -1.71
N ARG A 182 -28.05 4.27 -0.59
CA ARG A 182 -27.59 3.79 0.72
C ARG A 182 -28.36 2.58 1.25
N ILE A 183 -29.67 2.50 0.99
CA ILE A 183 -30.51 1.36 1.42
C ILE A 183 -29.98 0.03 0.85
N PRO A 184 -29.86 -0.16 -0.49
CA PRO A 184 -29.33 -1.39 -1.03
C PRO A 184 -27.87 -1.64 -0.63
N LEU A 185 -27.02 -0.61 -0.53
CA LEU A 185 -25.64 -0.75 -0.08
C LEU A 185 -25.57 -1.25 1.36
N ARG A 186 -26.41 -0.74 2.26
CA ARG A 186 -26.45 -1.22 3.64
C ARG A 186 -26.87 -2.68 3.71
N ARG A 187 -27.89 -3.10 2.93
CA ARG A 187 -28.30 -4.50 2.84
C ARG A 187 -27.14 -5.41 2.42
N LEU A 188 -26.44 -5.07 1.35
CA LEU A 188 -25.29 -5.84 0.87
C LEU A 188 -24.15 -5.87 1.88
N ALA A 189 -23.87 -4.76 2.56
CA ALA A 189 -22.85 -4.73 3.62
C ALA A 189 -23.19 -5.66 4.79
N TYR A 190 -24.48 -5.85 5.09
CA TYR A 190 -24.94 -6.75 6.13
C TYR A 190 -24.86 -8.25 5.73
N GLU A 191 -24.70 -8.53 4.43
CA GLU A 191 -24.41 -9.88 3.91
C GLU A 191 -22.92 -10.26 4.01
N ILE A 192 -22.03 -9.27 4.29
CA ILE A 192 -20.60 -9.54 4.46
C ILE A 192 -20.42 -10.35 5.75
N PRO A 193 -19.81 -11.55 5.67
CA PRO A 193 -19.55 -12.35 6.84
C PRO A 193 -18.68 -11.61 7.85
N ILE A 194 -19.05 -11.65 9.13
CA ILE A 194 -18.29 -11.06 10.23
C ILE A 194 -18.15 -12.12 11.31
N ASP A 195 -16.91 -12.48 11.62
CA ASP A 195 -16.53 -13.39 12.70
C ASP A 195 -15.33 -12.80 13.45
N THR A 196 -15.62 -11.79 14.27
CA THR A 196 -14.56 -11.06 15.00
C THR A 196 -13.81 -11.93 16.03
N PRO A 197 -14.40 -12.95 16.67
CA PRO A 197 -13.64 -13.92 17.44
C PRO A 197 -12.63 -14.72 16.61
N LEU A 198 -13.01 -15.16 15.41
CA LEU A 198 -12.12 -15.87 14.49
C LEU A 198 -11.00 -14.94 13.97
N GLU A 199 -11.32 -13.68 13.66
CA GLU A 199 -10.33 -12.65 13.29
C GLU A 199 -9.30 -12.44 14.41
N LEU A 200 -9.75 -12.33 15.66
CA LEU A 200 -8.87 -12.20 16.83
C LEU A 200 -8.00 -13.45 17.04
N ALA A 201 -8.57 -14.63 16.88
CA ALA A 201 -7.83 -15.87 17.01
C ALA A 201 -6.70 -15.99 15.97
N ASP A 202 -6.97 -15.61 14.70
CA ASP A 202 -5.97 -15.59 13.64
C ASP A 202 -4.92 -14.48 13.87
N LEU A 203 -5.32 -13.30 14.31
CA LEU A 203 -4.40 -12.21 14.68
C LEU A 203 -3.41 -12.68 15.76
N ARG A 204 -3.92 -13.25 16.86
CA ARG A 204 -3.09 -13.78 17.96
C ARG A 204 -2.16 -14.90 17.49
N ARG A 205 -2.62 -15.75 16.59
CA ARG A 205 -1.80 -16.82 16.02
C ARG A 205 -0.66 -16.25 15.19
N ARG A 206 -0.93 -15.34 14.27
CA ARG A 206 0.11 -14.69 13.44
C ARG A 206 1.15 -13.98 14.29
N GLN A 207 0.72 -13.29 15.35
CA GLN A 207 1.63 -12.66 16.30
C GLN A 207 2.56 -13.68 16.98
N ARG A 208 2.01 -14.81 17.46
CA ARG A 208 2.82 -15.89 18.07
C ARG A 208 3.80 -16.48 17.08
N ASP A 209 3.35 -16.77 15.85
CA ASP A 209 4.20 -17.37 14.81
C ASP A 209 5.37 -16.44 14.44
N LEU A 210 5.12 -15.12 14.33
CA LEU A 210 6.16 -14.13 14.10
C LEU A 210 7.14 -14.05 15.27
N LEU A 211 6.66 -13.97 16.51
CA LEU A 211 7.53 -13.92 17.68
C LEU A 211 8.40 -15.18 17.82
N ALA A 212 7.81 -16.36 17.59
CA ALA A 212 8.57 -17.62 17.60
C ALA A 212 9.66 -17.63 16.53
N PHE A 213 9.37 -17.13 15.34
CA PHE A 213 10.35 -17.00 14.27
C PHE A 213 11.47 -16.00 14.64
N LEU A 214 11.14 -14.81 15.12
CA LEU A 214 12.13 -13.81 15.52
C LEU A 214 13.02 -14.32 16.65
N ARG A 215 12.47 -15.02 17.63
CA ARG A 215 13.24 -15.67 18.72
C ARG A 215 14.15 -16.77 18.19
N ALA A 216 13.72 -17.54 17.20
CA ALA A 216 14.57 -18.56 16.57
C ALA A 216 15.76 -17.94 15.84
N VAL A 217 15.58 -16.78 15.19
CA VAL A 217 16.68 -16.05 14.57
C VAL A 217 17.59 -15.45 15.63
N SER A 218 17.06 -14.73 16.60
CA SER A 218 17.85 -14.07 17.67
C SER A 218 18.67 -15.07 18.51
N SER A 219 18.16 -16.30 18.69
CA SER A 219 18.89 -17.37 19.40
C SER A 219 19.89 -18.16 18.53
N GLY A 220 20.05 -17.80 17.27
CA GLY A 220 20.94 -18.50 16.33
C GLY A 220 20.44 -19.88 15.85
N LYS A 221 19.17 -20.24 16.10
CA LYS A 221 18.58 -21.49 15.59
C LYS A 221 18.24 -21.39 14.09
N VAL A 222 18.04 -20.20 13.59
CA VAL A 222 17.81 -19.89 12.18
C VAL A 222 18.79 -18.79 11.79
N THR A 223 19.75 -19.10 10.93
CA THR A 223 20.86 -18.19 10.57
C THR A 223 20.97 -17.95 9.06
N GLY A 224 20.34 -18.80 8.25
CA GLY A 224 20.37 -18.70 6.79
C GLY A 224 19.59 -17.47 6.30
N ARG A 225 20.28 -16.50 5.68
CA ARG A 225 19.66 -15.29 5.15
C ARG A 225 18.54 -15.57 4.15
N GLU A 226 18.75 -16.53 3.26
CA GLU A 226 17.74 -16.95 2.29
C GLU A 226 16.49 -17.52 2.99
N GLU A 227 16.67 -18.40 3.98
CA GLU A 227 15.59 -18.97 4.77
C GLU A 227 14.80 -17.89 5.52
N ILE A 228 15.51 -16.94 6.14
CA ILE A 228 14.89 -15.81 6.84
C ILE A 228 14.04 -14.97 5.87
N GLY A 229 14.60 -14.63 4.69
CA GLY A 229 13.90 -13.88 3.66
C GLY A 229 12.65 -14.58 3.15
N GLU A 230 12.75 -15.87 2.84
CA GLU A 230 11.59 -16.65 2.38
C GLU A 230 10.52 -16.81 3.45
N ARG A 231 10.88 -16.93 4.72
CA ARG A 231 9.91 -16.95 5.83
C ARG A 231 9.20 -15.61 6.00
N LEU A 232 9.93 -14.49 5.89
CA LEU A 232 9.34 -13.14 5.93
C LEU A 232 8.38 -12.91 4.76
N LYS A 233 8.81 -13.22 3.53
CA LYS A 233 7.96 -13.10 2.34
C LYS A 233 6.69 -13.93 2.48
N ARG A 234 6.81 -15.16 2.93
CA ARG A 234 5.65 -16.06 3.16
C ARG A 234 4.72 -15.52 4.25
N PHE A 235 5.27 -15.02 5.34
CA PHE A 235 4.48 -14.46 6.43
C PHE A 235 3.66 -13.23 5.98
N PHE A 236 4.32 -12.25 5.36
CA PHE A 236 3.65 -11.04 4.91
C PHE A 236 2.84 -11.24 3.62
N GLY A 237 3.26 -12.11 2.71
CA GLY A 237 2.56 -12.40 1.46
C GLY A 237 1.22 -13.13 1.65
N ARG A 238 1.04 -13.84 2.78
CA ARG A 238 -0.20 -14.54 3.13
C ARG A 238 -1.06 -13.77 4.14
N TRP A 239 -0.80 -12.48 4.31
CA TRP A 239 -1.49 -11.68 5.33
C TRP A 239 -3.02 -11.70 5.20
N GLU A 240 -3.54 -11.72 3.98
CA GLU A 240 -4.98 -11.71 3.69
C GLU A 240 -5.62 -13.11 3.76
N ASP A 241 -4.84 -14.15 3.53
CA ASP A 241 -5.36 -15.53 3.42
C ASP A 241 -5.41 -16.24 4.79
N GLY A 242 -4.74 -15.68 5.80
CA GLY A 242 -4.63 -16.29 7.13
C GLY A 242 -3.77 -17.54 7.19
N CYS A 243 -3.67 -18.11 8.39
CA CYS A 243 -2.81 -19.27 8.67
C CYS A 243 -3.56 -20.56 8.92
N THR A 244 -4.89 -20.50 9.09
CA THR A 244 -5.73 -21.67 9.39
C THR A 244 -6.80 -21.85 8.32
N ARG A 245 -7.19 -23.09 8.07
CA ARG A 245 -8.27 -23.39 7.11
C ARG A 245 -9.59 -22.67 7.44
N PRO A 246 -10.08 -22.67 8.70
CA PRO A 246 -11.31 -21.94 9.02
C PRO A 246 -11.22 -20.44 8.71
N TYR A 247 -10.07 -19.82 9.00
CA TYR A 247 -9.89 -18.41 8.69
C TYR A 247 -9.77 -18.16 7.17
N ALA A 248 -9.07 -19.01 6.45
CA ALA A 248 -8.94 -18.89 4.99
C ALA A 248 -10.30 -18.97 4.29
N GLU A 249 -11.15 -19.93 4.68
CA GLU A 249 -12.52 -20.06 4.17
C GLU A 249 -13.40 -18.84 4.53
N TYR A 250 -13.23 -18.30 5.72
CA TYR A 250 -13.90 -17.06 6.15
C TYR A 250 -13.42 -15.87 5.32
N ALA A 251 -12.11 -15.68 5.19
CA ALA A 251 -11.50 -14.57 4.45
C ALA A 251 -11.92 -14.57 2.98
N GLU A 252 -12.02 -15.75 2.35
CA GLU A 252 -12.49 -15.89 0.97
C GLU A 252 -13.96 -15.44 0.84
N ARG A 253 -14.86 -15.94 1.71
CA ARG A 253 -16.27 -15.53 1.70
C ARG A 253 -16.43 -14.03 1.98
N ASN A 254 -15.69 -13.48 2.94
CA ASN A 254 -15.69 -12.06 3.26
C ASN A 254 -15.23 -11.23 2.05
N ARG A 255 -14.13 -11.59 1.41
CA ARG A 255 -13.58 -10.93 0.21
C ARG A 255 -14.57 -10.97 -0.96
N ALA A 256 -15.17 -12.12 -1.22
CA ALA A 256 -16.17 -12.26 -2.29
C ALA A 256 -17.41 -11.37 -2.04
N ALA A 257 -17.85 -11.27 -0.79
CA ALA A 257 -18.97 -10.38 -0.43
C ALA A 257 -18.60 -8.90 -0.54
N LEU A 258 -17.39 -8.51 -0.14
CA LEU A 258 -16.86 -7.15 -0.34
C LEU A 258 -16.75 -6.79 -1.82
N HIS A 259 -16.29 -7.71 -2.68
CA HIS A 259 -16.20 -7.46 -4.12
C HIS A 259 -17.59 -7.22 -4.73
N ARG A 260 -18.61 -7.98 -4.34
CA ARG A 260 -20.01 -7.73 -4.75
C ARG A 260 -20.50 -6.36 -4.27
N PHE A 261 -20.23 -6.02 -3.02
CA PHE A 261 -20.59 -4.72 -2.45
C PHE A 261 -19.98 -3.56 -3.24
N TYR A 262 -18.68 -3.60 -3.55
CA TYR A 262 -18.01 -2.53 -4.31
C TYR A 262 -18.47 -2.47 -5.78
N ALA A 263 -18.75 -3.60 -6.42
CA ALA A 263 -19.29 -3.65 -7.75
C ALA A 263 -20.69 -2.98 -7.82
N GLU A 264 -21.57 -3.33 -6.89
CA GLU A 264 -22.90 -2.75 -6.83
C GLU A 264 -22.86 -1.25 -6.52
N ALA A 265 -21.99 -0.82 -5.63
CA ALA A 265 -21.80 0.60 -5.32
C ALA A 265 -21.36 1.40 -6.56
N ALA A 266 -20.47 0.86 -7.39
CA ALA A 266 -20.07 1.48 -8.64
C ALA A 266 -21.23 1.57 -9.64
N ASN A 267 -22.12 0.56 -9.66
CA ASN A 267 -23.29 0.52 -10.53
C ASN A 267 -24.40 1.48 -10.06
N LEU A 268 -24.58 1.68 -8.77
CA LEU A 268 -25.52 2.62 -8.19
C LEU A 268 -25.08 4.09 -8.31
N ALA A 269 -23.80 4.35 -8.60
CA ALA A 269 -23.30 5.70 -8.74
C ALA A 269 -23.96 6.43 -9.92
N THR A 270 -24.34 7.70 -9.71
CA THR A 270 -24.91 8.56 -10.77
C THR A 270 -23.85 8.90 -11.83
N PRO A 271 -24.25 9.40 -13.02
CA PRO A 271 -23.29 9.89 -14.02
C PRO A 271 -22.33 10.95 -13.46
N GLU A 272 -22.80 11.85 -12.62
CA GLU A 272 -22.01 12.92 -11.98
C GLU A 272 -21.00 12.34 -10.99
N GLN A 273 -21.41 11.33 -10.21
CA GLN A 273 -20.54 10.61 -9.29
C GLN A 273 -19.44 9.84 -10.03
N ARG A 274 -19.79 9.16 -11.11
CA ARG A 274 -18.79 8.49 -11.98
C ARG A 274 -17.83 9.48 -12.62
N ALA A 275 -18.34 10.64 -13.10
CA ALA A 275 -17.48 11.70 -13.61
C ALA A 275 -16.53 12.24 -12.54
N ARG A 276 -16.99 12.38 -11.29
CA ARG A 276 -16.14 12.74 -10.14
C ARG A 276 -15.06 11.68 -9.93
N ALA A 277 -15.40 10.40 -9.84
CA ALA A 277 -14.44 9.33 -9.64
C ALA A 277 -13.36 9.30 -10.72
N ARG A 278 -13.74 9.55 -12.00
CA ARG A 278 -12.78 9.66 -13.10
C ARG A 278 -11.84 10.85 -12.95
N ARG A 279 -12.33 12.01 -12.48
CA ARG A 279 -11.46 13.18 -12.20
C ARG A 279 -10.50 12.93 -11.05
N GLU A 280 -10.97 12.30 -9.98
CA GLU A 280 -10.11 11.93 -8.85
C GLU A 280 -9.01 10.94 -9.30
N LEU A 281 -9.35 9.92 -10.09
CA LEU A 281 -8.37 8.99 -10.65
C LEU A 281 -7.36 9.70 -11.54
N GLN A 282 -7.81 10.64 -12.40
CA GLN A 282 -6.91 11.43 -13.25
C GLN A 282 -5.93 12.25 -12.39
N HIS A 283 -6.44 12.89 -11.35
CA HIS A 283 -5.59 13.64 -10.42
C HIS A 283 -4.50 12.76 -9.80
N TYR A 284 -4.84 11.55 -9.33
CA TYR A 284 -3.85 10.59 -8.83
C TYR A 284 -2.85 10.14 -9.89
N ILE A 285 -3.30 9.91 -11.14
CA ILE A 285 -2.43 9.54 -12.27
C ILE A 285 -1.41 10.66 -12.52
N ASP A 286 -1.86 11.91 -12.57
CA ASP A 286 -1.01 13.07 -12.85
C ASP A 286 0.03 13.29 -11.74
N GLU A 287 -0.38 13.20 -10.47
CA GLU A 287 0.53 13.32 -9.33
C GLU A 287 1.57 12.18 -9.29
N ILE A 288 1.16 10.93 -9.56
CA ILE A 288 2.09 9.80 -9.62
C ILE A 288 3.06 9.95 -10.80
N ALA A 289 2.57 10.43 -11.96
CA ALA A 289 3.41 10.69 -13.12
C ALA A 289 4.46 11.77 -12.82
N ALA A 290 4.08 12.83 -12.09
CA ALA A 290 5.00 13.89 -11.67
C ALA A 290 6.08 13.40 -10.69
N LEU A 291 5.79 12.39 -9.87
CA LEU A 291 6.74 11.75 -8.97
C LEU A 291 7.68 10.79 -9.68
N SER A 292 7.27 10.24 -10.82
CA SER A 292 8.07 9.28 -11.58
C SER A 292 9.28 9.98 -12.21
N PRO A 293 10.49 9.39 -12.16
CA PRO A 293 11.62 9.97 -12.89
C PRO A 293 11.32 9.98 -14.39
N PRO A 294 11.79 11.02 -15.12
CA PRO A 294 11.64 11.03 -16.56
C PRO A 294 12.20 9.72 -17.13
N ARG A 295 11.45 9.06 -18.01
CA ARG A 295 11.97 7.92 -18.75
C ARG A 295 13.19 8.40 -19.51
N SER A 296 14.40 8.09 -19.04
CA SER A 296 15.59 8.18 -19.87
C SER A 296 15.25 7.37 -21.11
N ALA A 297 15.17 8.04 -22.25
CA ALA A 297 15.08 7.38 -23.53
C ALA A 297 16.28 6.44 -23.57
N SER A 298 16.05 5.15 -23.42
CA SER A 298 17.00 4.13 -23.74
C SER A 298 17.23 4.25 -25.25
N ARG A 299 18.16 5.15 -25.62
CA ARG A 299 18.80 5.07 -26.92
C ARG A 299 19.46 3.69 -26.91
N ALA A 300 18.78 2.75 -27.51
CA ALA A 300 19.41 1.60 -28.07
C ALA A 300 20.52 2.13 -28.99
N SER A 301 21.74 2.10 -28.51
CA SER A 301 22.92 2.18 -29.34
C SER A 301 22.87 0.91 -30.20
N ALA A 302 22.29 1.06 -31.38
CA ALA A 302 22.52 0.08 -32.44
C ALA A 302 24.04 0.02 -32.65
N PRO A 303 24.68 -1.14 -32.59
CA PRO A 303 26.06 -1.23 -32.98
C PRO A 303 26.15 -0.87 -34.46
N ALA A 304 27.02 0.10 -34.75
CA ALA A 304 27.35 0.49 -36.11
C ALA A 304 27.96 -0.73 -36.83
N GLU A 305 27.15 -1.39 -37.63
CA GLU A 305 27.64 -2.26 -38.70
C GLU A 305 28.19 -1.37 -39.81
N SER A 306 29.43 -0.97 -39.70
CA SER A 306 30.21 -0.48 -40.84
C SER A 306 31.68 -0.67 -40.49
N HIS A 307 32.23 -1.81 -40.79
CA HIS A 307 33.65 -2.06 -41.18
C HIS A 307 33.90 -3.55 -41.43
N ALA A 308 33.19 -4.11 -42.39
CA ALA A 308 33.49 -5.46 -42.89
C ALA A 308 33.23 -5.56 -44.41
N ARG A 309 33.71 -4.57 -45.19
CA ARG A 309 33.74 -4.65 -46.66
C ARG A 309 35.00 -3.97 -47.19
N SER A 310 36.16 -4.48 -46.85
CA SER A 310 37.41 -4.03 -47.50
C SER A 310 38.63 -4.95 -47.29
N LEU A 311 38.45 -6.25 -47.17
CA LEU A 311 39.57 -7.18 -47.16
C LEU A 311 39.33 -8.49 -47.92
N GLU A 312 38.45 -8.51 -48.93
CA GLU A 312 38.22 -9.73 -49.75
C GLU A 312 38.44 -9.46 -51.24
N GLN A 313 39.59 -8.81 -51.56
CA GLN A 313 40.09 -8.72 -52.92
C GLN A 313 41.65 -8.68 -52.85
N SER A 314 42.28 -9.78 -52.51
CA SER A 314 43.68 -10.02 -52.94
C SER A 314 44.17 -11.38 -52.44
N ALA A 315 43.82 -12.46 -53.13
CA ALA A 315 44.62 -13.68 -53.17
C ALA A 315 44.04 -14.71 -54.16
N LEU A 316 44.38 -14.62 -55.41
CA LEU A 316 44.32 -15.76 -56.34
C LEU A 316 45.69 -16.34 -56.42
N PRO A 317 45.94 -17.66 -56.22
CA PRO A 317 47.20 -18.33 -56.52
C PRO A 317 47.25 -18.76 -57.96
N LYS A 318 48.38 -18.45 -58.66
CA LYS A 318 48.72 -19.01 -59.95
C LYS A 318 49.18 -20.48 -59.74
N ARG A 319 48.62 -21.37 -60.52
CA ARG A 319 49.19 -22.74 -60.73
C ARG A 319 50.34 -22.72 -61.79
N PRO A 320 51.24 -23.70 -61.65
CA PRO A 320 51.92 -24.23 -62.85
C PRO A 320 51.08 -25.26 -63.55
#